data_4743211af47bdd5b214d03b286aac820
#
_entry.id   4743211af47bdd5b214d03b286aac820
#
_cell.length_a   1.000
_cell.length_b   1.000
_cell.length_c   1.000
_cell.angle_alpha   90.00
_cell.angle_beta   90.00
_cell.angle_gamma   90.00
#
_symmetry.space_group_name_H-M   'P 1'
#
loop_
_entity.id
_entity.type
_entity.pdbx_description
1 polymer ?
#
loop_
_entity_poly.entity_id
_entity_poly.type
_entity_poly.pdbx_seq_one_letter_code
_entity_poly.pdbx_strand_id
1 'polypeptide(L)'
;MEKIVPQREDSGMNKPERMAAVLLSSCYLAPVEYYSALFRAEKGIIEIHDNYQKQSYRNRCNIAGANGVLSLTIPVVKPTQTQCKMKDIRIADHGNWQHLHWNAIVSAYNSTPFFRYYEEDFRPFFTKRFDFLHVFNEGLRQLI
;
A
#
# COMPACT_ATOMS: atom_id res chain seq x y z
N MET A 1 3.91 61.56 7.02
CA MET A 1 3.27 60.81 5.94
C MET A 1 3.60 59.34 6.15
N GLU A 2 2.70 58.63 6.76
CA GLU A 2 2.79 57.20 7.02
C GLU A 2 2.37 56.42 5.77
N LYS A 3 3.25 55.58 5.22
CA LYS A 3 2.93 54.72 4.09
C LYS A 3 2.19 53.50 4.63
N ILE A 4 0.91 53.42 4.37
CA ILE A 4 0.10 52.23 4.57
C ILE A 4 0.54 51.21 3.52
N VAL A 5 1.14 50.09 3.99
CA VAL A 5 1.42 48.91 3.17
C VAL A 5 0.14 48.12 3.10
N PRO A 6 -0.42 47.79 1.91
CA PRO A 6 -1.60 46.97 1.83
C PRO A 6 -1.24 45.56 2.29
N GLN A 7 -1.96 45.08 3.30
CA GLN A 7 -1.93 43.69 3.69
C GLN A 7 -2.47 42.84 2.52
N ARG A 8 -1.66 41.91 2.05
CA ARG A 8 -2.13 40.87 1.11
C ARG A 8 -3.19 40.07 1.83
N GLU A 9 -4.41 40.18 1.35
CA GLU A 9 -5.47 39.24 1.67
C GLU A 9 -4.99 37.85 1.31
N ASP A 10 -4.84 37.02 2.33
CA ASP A 10 -4.53 35.60 2.24
C ASP A 10 -5.74 34.97 1.56
N SER A 11 -5.62 34.74 0.24
CA SER A 11 -6.64 34.05 -0.54
C SER A 11 -6.78 32.66 0.07
N GLY A 12 -7.90 32.43 0.75
CA GLY A 12 -8.22 31.20 1.45
C GLY A 12 -8.13 29.99 0.54
N MET A 13 -6.94 29.43 0.43
CA MET A 13 -6.77 28.06 0.00
C MET A 13 -7.44 27.20 1.08
N ASN A 14 -8.57 26.64 0.69
CA ASN A 14 -9.33 25.69 1.46
C ASN A 14 -8.37 24.60 1.94
N LYS A 15 -7.91 24.68 3.19
CA LYS A 15 -7.09 23.62 3.79
C LYS A 15 -7.91 22.35 3.69
N PRO A 16 -7.39 21.27 3.09
CA PRO A 16 -8.13 20.02 2.99
C PRO A 16 -8.59 19.65 4.39
N GLU A 17 -9.88 19.43 4.54
CA GLU A 17 -10.54 19.07 5.79
C GLU A 17 -9.82 17.81 6.34
N ARG A 18 -9.09 17.97 7.46
CA ARG A 18 -8.36 16.88 8.09
C ARG A 18 -9.36 15.99 8.82
N MET A 19 -9.36 14.71 8.49
CA MET A 19 -10.14 13.72 9.23
C MET A 19 -9.45 13.40 10.56
N ALA A 20 -10.21 13.35 11.66
CA ALA A 20 -9.66 13.02 12.98
C ALA A 20 -9.05 11.60 13.01
N ALA A 21 -9.71 10.62 12.38
CA ALA A 21 -9.19 9.27 12.27
C ALA A 21 -9.71 8.57 11.01
N VAL A 22 -8.93 7.62 10.49
CA VAL A 22 -9.35 6.71 9.42
C VAL A 22 -9.06 5.27 9.82
N LEU A 23 -10.02 4.38 9.59
CA LEU A 23 -9.89 2.93 9.76
C LEU A 23 -9.83 2.28 8.38
N LEU A 24 -8.76 1.55 8.10
CA LEU A 24 -8.51 0.92 6.81
C LEU A 24 -8.12 -0.55 7.00
N SER A 25 -8.45 -1.40 6.04
CA SER A 25 -8.00 -2.79 6.02
C SER A 25 -6.52 -2.90 5.67
N SER A 26 -5.86 -3.98 6.10
CA SER A 26 -4.51 -4.31 5.64
C SER A 26 -4.54 -4.69 4.16
N CYS A 27 -3.80 -3.99 3.31
CA CYS A 27 -3.80 -4.16 1.86
C CYS A 27 -2.38 -4.32 1.31
N TYR A 28 -2.25 -5.13 0.24
CA TYR A 28 -1.04 -5.29 -0.53
C TYR A 28 -0.93 -4.20 -1.59
N LEU A 29 0.06 -3.30 -1.49
CA LEU A 29 0.26 -2.18 -2.40
C LEU A 29 -1.07 -1.51 -2.78
N ALA A 30 -1.74 -0.94 -1.79
CA ALA A 30 -3.07 -0.38 -1.91
C ALA A 30 -3.15 0.72 -2.98
N PRO A 31 -4.35 1.03 -3.51
CA PRO A 31 -4.53 2.13 -4.45
C PRO A 31 -4.25 3.50 -3.80
N VAL A 32 -4.00 4.51 -4.64
CA VAL A 32 -3.60 5.87 -4.20
C VAL A 32 -4.59 6.49 -3.21
N GLU A 33 -5.88 6.23 -3.36
CA GLU A 33 -6.93 6.72 -2.47
C GLU A 33 -6.74 6.28 -1.02
N TYR A 34 -6.22 5.08 -0.82
CA TYR A 34 -5.88 4.53 0.49
C TYR A 34 -4.83 5.38 1.19
N TYR A 35 -3.73 5.69 0.49
CA TYR A 35 -2.65 6.53 1.02
C TYR A 35 -3.08 7.98 1.18
N SER A 36 -3.90 8.49 0.25
CA SER A 36 -4.49 9.83 0.37
C SER A 36 -5.37 9.96 1.63
N ALA A 37 -6.13 8.93 1.98
CA ALA A 37 -6.92 8.90 3.20
C ALA A 37 -6.03 8.90 4.44
N LEU A 38 -4.97 8.07 4.46
CA LEU A 38 -3.99 8.05 5.55
C LEU A 38 -3.29 9.40 5.72
N PHE A 39 -2.88 10.03 4.63
CA PHE A 39 -2.18 11.32 4.66
C PHE A 39 -3.06 12.46 5.21
N ARG A 40 -4.37 12.43 4.93
CA ARG A 40 -5.31 13.45 5.43
C ARG A 40 -5.82 13.19 6.84
N ALA A 41 -5.63 11.99 7.37
CA ALA A 41 -6.05 11.65 8.73
C ALA A 41 -4.99 12.05 9.76
N GLU A 42 -5.44 12.55 10.91
CA GLU A 42 -4.55 12.76 12.07
C GLU A 42 -4.10 11.43 12.68
N LYS A 43 -4.97 10.41 12.59
CA LYS A 43 -4.70 9.05 13.07
C LYS A 43 -5.16 8.02 12.05
N GLY A 44 -4.22 7.21 11.54
CA GLY A 44 -4.50 6.03 10.72
C GLY A 44 -4.52 4.75 11.57
N ILE A 45 -5.57 3.96 11.44
CA ILE A 45 -5.71 2.65 12.10
C ILE A 45 -5.84 1.59 11.00
N ILE A 46 -4.98 0.58 11.04
CA ILE A 46 -5.03 -0.55 10.12
C ILE A 46 -5.68 -1.73 10.82
N GLU A 47 -6.84 -2.14 10.32
CA GLU A 47 -7.61 -3.25 10.89
C GLU A 47 -7.02 -4.60 10.44
N ILE A 48 -6.69 -5.45 11.40
CA ILE A 48 -6.16 -6.80 11.16
C ILE A 48 -7.02 -7.90 11.83
N HIS A 49 -8.06 -7.51 12.57
CA HIS A 49 -9.00 -8.44 13.23
C HIS A 49 -10.27 -8.69 12.42
N ASP A 50 -10.41 -8.04 11.26
CA ASP A 50 -11.48 -8.30 10.30
C ASP A 50 -11.31 -9.69 9.65
N ASN A 51 -12.38 -10.18 9.04
CA ASN A 51 -12.35 -11.46 8.33
C ASN A 51 -11.63 -11.30 6.99
N TYR A 52 -10.69 -12.20 6.72
CA TYR A 52 -10.00 -12.24 5.44
C TYR A 52 -10.98 -12.53 4.29
N GLN A 53 -10.92 -11.70 3.26
CA GLN A 53 -11.70 -11.88 2.02
C GLN A 53 -10.76 -12.26 0.89
N LYS A 54 -11.07 -13.37 0.23
CA LYS A 54 -10.36 -13.82 -0.96
C LYS A 54 -10.56 -12.84 -2.12
N GLN A 55 -9.59 -12.78 -3.03
CA GLN A 55 -9.65 -11.96 -4.24
C GLN A 55 -9.92 -10.46 -3.95
N SER A 56 -9.42 -9.98 -2.84
CA SER A 56 -9.49 -8.58 -2.44
C SER A 56 -8.11 -7.94 -2.43
N TYR A 57 -8.04 -6.63 -2.24
CA TYR A 57 -6.77 -5.91 -2.10
C TYR A 57 -5.93 -6.34 -0.89
N ARG A 58 -6.44 -7.23 -0.03
CA ARG A 58 -5.66 -7.78 1.08
C ARG A 58 -4.43 -8.57 0.61
N ASN A 59 -4.59 -9.35 -0.45
CA ASN A 59 -3.48 -10.14 -1.04
C ASN A 59 -3.28 -9.91 -2.54
N ARG A 60 -3.96 -8.93 -3.12
CA ARG A 60 -3.87 -8.61 -4.56
C ARG A 60 -3.68 -7.12 -4.76
N CYS A 61 -2.80 -6.77 -5.69
CA CYS A 61 -2.71 -5.42 -6.21
C CYS A 61 -2.73 -5.42 -7.74
N ASN A 62 -3.00 -4.26 -8.31
CA ASN A 62 -2.94 -4.02 -9.74
C ASN A 62 -1.84 -3.02 -10.02
N ILE A 63 -0.95 -3.35 -10.96
CA ILE A 63 0.10 -2.46 -11.44
C ILE A 63 -0.13 -2.13 -12.92
N ALA A 64 0.39 -0.99 -13.36
CA ALA A 64 0.37 -0.60 -14.76
C ALA A 64 1.56 -1.26 -15.48
N GLY A 65 1.29 -2.32 -16.24
CA GLY A 65 2.27 -2.98 -17.08
C GLY A 65 2.30 -2.41 -18.50
N ALA A 66 3.26 -2.83 -19.31
CA ALA A 66 3.41 -2.38 -20.71
C ALA A 66 2.18 -2.68 -21.58
N ASN A 67 1.48 -3.77 -21.31
CA ASN A 67 0.32 -4.23 -22.07
C ASN A 67 -1.02 -3.99 -21.35
N GLY A 68 -1.05 -3.12 -20.33
CA GLY A 68 -2.23 -2.81 -19.55
C GLY A 68 -2.10 -3.20 -18.09
N VAL A 69 -3.23 -3.34 -17.40
CA VAL A 69 -3.26 -3.66 -15.97
C VAL A 69 -2.81 -5.10 -15.74
N LEU A 70 -1.84 -5.27 -14.83
CA LEU A 70 -1.34 -6.55 -14.38
C LEU A 70 -1.71 -6.76 -12.90
N SER A 71 -2.43 -7.85 -12.61
CA SER A 71 -2.79 -8.21 -11.24
C SER A 71 -1.72 -9.12 -10.61
N LEU A 72 -1.19 -8.71 -9.47
CA LEU A 72 -0.26 -9.48 -8.67
C LEU A 72 -0.97 -10.03 -7.44
N THR A 73 -0.96 -11.35 -7.26
CA THR A 73 -1.65 -12.01 -6.15
C THR A 73 -0.66 -12.78 -5.29
N ILE A 74 -0.60 -12.45 -4.00
CA ILE A 74 0.20 -13.20 -3.04
C ILE A 74 -0.53 -14.50 -2.70
N PRO A 75 0.11 -15.67 -2.86
CA PRO A 75 -0.49 -16.93 -2.46
C PRO A 75 -0.58 -17.01 -0.94
N VAL A 76 -1.72 -17.48 -0.43
CA VAL A 76 -1.95 -17.66 0.99
C VAL A 76 -2.23 -19.11 1.31
N VAL A 77 -1.83 -19.56 2.50
CA VAL A 77 -2.18 -20.87 3.01
C VAL A 77 -3.70 -20.91 3.19
N LYS A 78 -4.35 -21.91 2.62
CA LYS A 78 -5.81 -22.06 2.69
C LYS A 78 -6.23 -22.18 4.16
N PRO A 79 -7.07 -21.26 4.68
CA PRO A 79 -7.54 -21.35 6.04
C PRO A 79 -8.38 -22.62 6.23
N THR A 80 -8.19 -23.30 7.35
CA THR A 80 -8.99 -24.46 7.74
C THR A 80 -10.40 -24.08 8.19
N GLN A 81 -10.58 -22.86 8.68
CA GLN A 81 -11.86 -22.32 9.11
C GLN A 81 -12.50 -21.45 8.04
N THR A 82 -13.82 -21.44 7.98
CA THR A 82 -14.61 -20.64 7.02
C THR A 82 -14.39 -19.14 7.23
N GLN A 83 -14.16 -18.70 8.47
CA GLN A 83 -13.85 -17.35 8.85
C GLN A 83 -12.46 -17.31 9.51
N CYS A 84 -11.49 -16.78 8.81
CA CYS A 84 -10.15 -16.57 9.33
C CYS A 84 -9.86 -15.06 9.39
N LYS A 85 -9.31 -14.61 10.49
CA LYS A 85 -8.96 -13.21 10.66
C LYS A 85 -7.72 -12.86 9.86
N MET A 86 -7.65 -11.61 9.37
CA MET A 86 -6.52 -11.12 8.58
C MET A 86 -5.18 -11.33 9.29
N LYS A 87 -5.11 -11.14 10.60
CA LYS A 87 -3.90 -11.33 11.41
C LYS A 87 -3.34 -12.75 11.37
N ASP A 88 -4.20 -13.77 11.12
CA ASP A 88 -3.84 -15.19 11.14
C ASP A 88 -3.53 -15.75 9.74
N ILE A 89 -3.68 -14.95 8.70
CA ILE A 89 -3.41 -15.37 7.31
C ILE A 89 -1.91 -15.48 7.07
N ARG A 90 -1.48 -16.69 6.70
CA ARG A 90 -0.10 -17.01 6.35
C ARG A 90 0.13 -16.95 4.85
N ILE A 91 1.28 -16.45 4.46
CA ILE A 91 1.75 -16.50 3.08
C ILE A 91 2.19 -17.93 2.77
N ALA A 92 1.74 -18.45 1.63
CA ALA A 92 2.16 -19.76 1.16
C ALA A 92 3.53 -19.67 0.47
N ASP A 93 4.39 -20.64 0.80
CA ASP A 93 5.76 -20.72 0.26
C ASP A 93 5.77 -21.62 -0.99
N HIS A 94 5.07 -21.20 -2.04
CA HIS A 94 5.06 -21.92 -3.31
C HIS A 94 4.96 -20.95 -4.51
N GLY A 95 5.36 -21.44 -5.68
CA GLY A 95 5.17 -20.70 -6.93
C GLY A 95 6.16 -19.55 -7.15
N ASN A 96 7.21 -19.41 -6.33
CA ASN A 96 8.23 -18.36 -6.46
C ASN A 96 7.62 -16.96 -6.68
N TRP A 97 6.49 -16.69 -6.01
CA TRP A 97 5.67 -15.50 -6.21
C TRP A 97 6.43 -14.19 -5.99
N GLN A 98 7.35 -14.16 -5.00
CA GLN A 98 8.12 -12.95 -4.71
C GLN A 98 8.99 -12.55 -5.90
N HIS A 99 9.68 -13.53 -6.49
CA HIS A 99 10.50 -13.29 -7.68
C HIS A 99 9.66 -12.83 -8.88
N LEU A 100 8.50 -13.46 -9.09
CA LEU A 100 7.58 -13.10 -10.17
C LEU A 100 7.04 -11.67 -9.99
N HIS A 101 6.61 -11.32 -8.76
CA HIS A 101 6.14 -9.97 -8.46
C HIS A 101 7.24 -8.93 -8.61
N TRP A 102 8.46 -9.23 -8.11
CA TRP A 102 9.59 -8.32 -8.27
C TRP A 102 9.93 -8.06 -9.73
N ASN A 103 10.02 -9.10 -10.53
CA ASN A 103 10.28 -8.96 -11.97
C ASN A 103 9.17 -8.17 -12.68
N ALA A 104 7.91 -8.35 -12.31
CA ALA A 104 6.81 -7.60 -12.85
C ALA A 104 6.92 -6.10 -12.51
N ILE A 105 7.25 -5.77 -11.26
CA ILE A 105 7.45 -4.39 -10.79
C ILE A 105 8.64 -3.75 -11.51
N VAL A 106 9.79 -4.43 -11.57
CA VAL A 106 10.97 -3.93 -12.29
C VAL A 106 10.65 -3.71 -13.77
N SER A 107 10.00 -4.67 -14.42
CA SER A 107 9.63 -4.56 -15.84
C SER A 107 8.67 -3.39 -16.10
N ALA A 108 7.75 -3.12 -15.18
CA ALA A 108 6.77 -2.03 -15.31
C ALA A 108 7.38 -0.64 -15.07
N TYR A 109 8.32 -0.52 -14.12
CA TYR A 109 8.73 0.79 -13.59
C TYR A 109 10.22 1.13 -13.75
N ASN A 110 11.09 0.19 -14.19
CA ASN A 110 12.54 0.43 -14.31
C ASN A 110 12.91 1.62 -15.20
N SER A 111 12.09 1.96 -16.18
CA SER A 111 12.30 3.12 -17.05
C SER A 111 11.82 4.45 -16.45
N THR A 112 11.17 4.43 -15.30
CA THR A 112 10.71 5.65 -14.63
C THR A 112 11.85 6.33 -13.89
N PRO A 113 11.89 7.69 -13.82
CA PRO A 113 13.04 8.43 -13.27
C PRO A 113 13.34 8.11 -11.80
N PHE A 114 12.30 7.77 -11.03
CA PHE A 114 12.42 7.62 -9.57
C PHE A 114 12.56 6.17 -9.11
N PHE A 115 12.39 5.18 -9.98
CA PHE A 115 12.42 3.77 -9.61
C PHE A 115 13.70 3.37 -8.88
N ARG A 116 14.86 3.84 -9.34
CA ARG A 116 16.17 3.52 -8.75
C ARG A 116 16.30 3.98 -7.29
N TYR A 117 15.61 5.06 -6.90
CA TYR A 117 15.64 5.54 -5.52
C TYR A 117 14.87 4.62 -4.57
N TYR A 118 13.80 4.01 -5.06
CA TYR A 118 12.96 3.14 -4.26
C TYR A 118 13.31 1.66 -4.36
N GLU A 119 14.06 1.27 -5.38
CA GLU A 119 14.42 -0.12 -5.66
C GLU A 119 15.07 -0.80 -4.47
N GLU A 120 16.03 -0.15 -3.82
CA GLU A 120 16.78 -0.70 -2.69
C GLU A 120 15.89 -0.92 -1.46
N ASP A 121 14.89 -0.06 -1.24
CA ASP A 121 13.96 -0.16 -0.11
C ASP A 121 12.91 -1.26 -0.33
N PHE A 122 12.43 -1.43 -1.56
CA PHE A 122 11.42 -2.43 -1.90
C PHE A 122 11.98 -3.85 -2.07
N ARG A 123 13.16 -3.97 -2.65
CA ARG A 123 13.79 -5.27 -2.96
C ARG A 123 13.82 -6.25 -1.78
N PRO A 124 14.14 -5.86 -0.53
CA PRO A 124 14.17 -6.77 0.60
C PRO A 124 12.84 -7.48 0.87
N PHE A 125 11.70 -6.87 0.57
CA PHE A 125 10.38 -7.47 0.72
C PHE A 125 10.16 -8.65 -0.24
N PHE A 126 10.81 -8.65 -1.37
CA PHE A 126 10.71 -9.69 -2.38
C PHE A 126 11.86 -10.71 -2.35
N THR A 127 12.80 -10.55 -1.42
CA THR A 127 13.91 -11.49 -1.22
C THR A 127 13.89 -12.17 0.14
N LYS A 128 13.32 -11.52 1.16
CA LYS A 128 13.16 -12.08 2.50
C LYS A 128 11.85 -12.85 2.62
N ARG A 129 11.84 -13.87 3.47
CA ARG A 129 10.61 -14.63 3.79
C ARG A 129 9.76 -13.87 4.80
N PHE A 130 8.47 -13.89 4.57
CA PHE A 130 7.45 -13.38 5.49
C PHE A 130 6.42 -14.48 5.75
N ASP A 131 6.10 -14.71 7.02
CA ASP A 131 5.14 -15.76 7.39
C ASP A 131 3.70 -15.24 7.35
N PHE A 132 3.45 -14.00 7.76
CA PHE A 132 2.12 -13.42 7.87
C PHE A 132 1.89 -12.32 6.84
N LEU A 133 0.71 -12.38 6.19
CA LEU A 133 0.33 -11.44 5.15
C LEU A 133 0.24 -10.01 5.66
N HIS A 134 -0.36 -9.79 6.83
CA HIS A 134 -0.50 -8.44 7.39
C HIS A 134 0.86 -7.80 7.74
N VAL A 135 1.85 -8.60 8.17
CA VAL A 135 3.21 -8.10 8.46
C VAL A 135 3.90 -7.64 7.18
N PHE A 136 3.77 -8.41 6.11
CA PHE A 136 4.29 -8.05 4.80
C PHE A 136 3.64 -6.76 4.26
N ASN A 137 2.31 -6.69 4.31
CA ASN A 137 1.55 -5.53 3.86
C ASN A 137 1.92 -4.26 4.65
N GLU A 138 2.03 -4.38 5.97
CA GLU A 138 2.37 -3.25 6.83
C GLU A 138 3.79 -2.75 6.57
N GLY A 139 4.75 -3.65 6.38
CA GLY A 139 6.11 -3.26 6.02
C GLY A 139 6.15 -2.46 4.72
N LEU A 140 5.46 -2.90 3.67
CA LEU A 140 5.36 -2.16 2.41
C LEU A 140 4.62 -0.83 2.57
N ARG A 141 3.52 -0.80 3.34
CA ARG A 141 2.77 0.43 3.62
C ARG A 141 3.64 1.51 4.27
N GLN A 142 4.54 1.12 5.15
CA GLN A 142 5.45 2.06 5.82
C GLN A 142 6.54 2.63 4.92
N LEU A 143 6.82 2.00 3.78
CA LEU A 143 7.76 2.54 2.79
C LEU A 143 7.14 3.65 1.93
N ILE A 144 5.83 3.64 1.74
CA ILE A 144 5.08 4.57 0.90
C ILE A 144 4.60 5.76 1.72
#